data_2dc3b17cdba2b60e9a1e472fae71097a
#
_entry.id   2dc3b17cdba2b60e9a1e472fae71097a
#
_cell.length_a   1.000
_cell.length_b   1.000
_cell.length_c   1.000
_cell.angle_alpha   90.00
_cell.angle_beta   90.00
_cell.angle_gamma   90.00
#
_symmetry.space_group_name_H-M   'P 1'
#
loop_
_entity.id
_entity.type
_entity.pdbx_description
1 polymer ?
#
loop_
_entity_poly.entity_id
_entity_poly.type
_entity_poly.pdbx_seq_one_letter_code
_entity_poly.pdbx_strand_id
1 'polypeptide(L)'
;AAVNVGKPELVSIDELKDDDWIATAAAIGAPASTTPWEMQGIDYVKAVQLLQDELGEKLSGLIIGQNGKSSTLNGWLPSAILGTKVVDAVGDIRAHPTGDMGSIGMAGSPEQMIQTAVGGNRAENRYIELVVKGATAKISPVLRAAADQSGGFIASCRNPLRASYVRKNAALGGISMALKLGE
;
A
#
# COMPACT_ATOMS: atom_id res chain seq x y z
N ALA A 1 0.80 -4.45 17.12
CA ALA A 1 1.69 -5.39 16.42
C ALA A 1 3.00 -4.72 16.00
N ALA A 2 3.00 -3.65 15.17
CA ALA A 2 4.21 -3.01 14.66
C ALA A 2 5.22 -2.61 15.74
N VAL A 3 4.78 -1.91 16.79
CA VAL A 3 5.64 -1.46 17.91
C VAL A 3 6.21 -2.59 18.77
N ASN A 4 5.70 -3.82 18.63
CA ASN A 4 6.21 -4.99 19.35
C ASN A 4 7.33 -5.70 18.57
N VAL A 5 7.51 -5.41 17.29
CA VAL A 5 8.49 -6.08 16.41
C VAL A 5 9.54 -5.13 15.86
N GLY A 6 9.35 -3.82 16.03
CA GLY A 6 10.29 -2.80 15.58
C GLY A 6 9.85 -1.39 15.96
N LYS A 7 10.53 -0.40 15.41
CA LYS A 7 10.25 1.03 15.64
C LYS A 7 9.81 1.66 14.31
N PRO A 8 8.51 1.59 13.97
CA PRO A 8 8.03 2.30 12.79
C PRO A 8 8.13 3.81 13.01
N GLU A 9 8.63 4.53 12.02
CA GLU A 9 8.79 5.98 12.07
C GLU A 9 7.80 6.64 11.12
N LEU A 10 7.04 7.62 11.63
CA LEU A 10 6.24 8.53 10.82
C LEU A 10 7.10 9.78 10.55
N VAL A 11 7.34 10.07 9.29
CA VAL A 11 8.22 11.17 8.86
C VAL A 11 7.53 12.10 7.89
N SER A 12 7.96 13.36 7.84
CA SER A 12 7.59 14.26 6.75
C SER A 12 8.22 13.80 5.43
N ILE A 13 7.55 14.06 4.32
CA ILE A 13 8.13 13.83 2.98
C ILE A 13 9.44 14.64 2.78
N ASP A 14 9.60 15.76 3.51
CA ASP A 14 10.76 16.63 3.41
C ASP A 14 12.03 16.02 4.03
N GLU A 15 11.90 14.94 4.80
CA GLU A 15 13.02 14.16 5.31
C GLU A 15 13.61 13.19 4.28
N LEU A 16 12.94 13.02 3.13
CA LEU A 16 13.37 12.16 2.04
C LEU A 16 13.98 12.97 0.89
N LYS A 17 14.97 12.37 0.22
CA LYS A 17 15.57 12.94 -0.98
C LYS A 17 14.63 12.82 -2.16
N ASP A 18 14.77 13.71 -3.13
CA ASP A 18 13.91 13.77 -4.32
C ASP A 18 13.90 12.46 -5.16
N ASP A 19 15.01 11.74 -5.16
CA ASP A 19 15.22 10.50 -5.89
C ASP A 19 14.96 9.23 -5.05
N ASP A 20 14.55 9.37 -3.78
CA ASP A 20 14.13 8.25 -2.95
C ASP A 20 12.86 7.57 -3.50
N TRP A 21 12.85 6.24 -3.44
CA TRP A 21 11.68 5.46 -3.84
C TRP A 21 10.64 5.36 -2.73
N ILE A 22 9.41 5.70 -3.06
CA ILE A 22 8.22 5.59 -2.21
C ILE A 22 7.18 4.73 -2.93
N ALA A 23 6.49 3.87 -2.21
CA ALA A 23 5.36 3.11 -2.75
C ALA A 23 4.12 3.24 -1.85
N THR A 24 2.97 2.84 -2.38
CA THR A 24 1.70 2.88 -1.66
C THR A 24 1.40 1.53 -1.02
N ALA A 25 1.37 1.48 0.32
CA ALA A 25 0.85 0.33 1.05
C ALA A 25 -0.68 0.38 1.11
N ALA A 26 -1.34 -0.65 0.63
CA ALA A 26 -2.78 -0.71 0.49
C ALA A 26 -3.34 -2.11 0.73
N ALA A 27 -4.64 -2.21 0.85
CA ALA A 27 -5.39 -3.47 0.76
C ALA A 27 -6.41 -3.37 -0.37
N ILE A 28 -6.71 -4.49 -0.99
CA ILE A 28 -7.62 -4.58 -2.13
C ILE A 28 -8.67 -5.64 -1.82
N GLY A 29 -9.90 -5.37 -2.19
CA GLY A 29 -11.02 -6.29 -2.04
C GLY A 29 -12.28 -5.63 -1.51
N ALA A 30 -13.31 -6.44 -1.35
CA ALA A 30 -14.57 -6.04 -0.75
C ALA A 30 -14.69 -6.63 0.65
N PRO A 31 -14.87 -5.80 1.70
CA PRO A 31 -15.06 -6.32 3.07
C PRO A 31 -16.32 -7.18 3.25
N ALA A 32 -17.22 -7.15 2.27
CA ALA A 32 -18.48 -7.91 2.24
C ALA A 32 -18.35 -9.32 1.62
N SER A 33 -17.14 -9.87 1.53
CA SER A 33 -16.96 -11.26 1.13
C SER A 33 -17.77 -12.19 2.04
N THR A 34 -18.44 -13.17 1.45
CA THR A 34 -19.23 -14.15 2.17
C THR A 34 -18.39 -15.18 2.93
N THR A 35 -17.11 -15.25 2.64
CA THR A 35 -16.18 -16.15 3.31
C THR A 35 -15.48 -15.41 4.45
N PRO A 36 -15.67 -15.79 5.72
CA PRO A 36 -14.96 -15.19 6.85
C PRO A 36 -13.46 -15.43 6.68
N TRP A 37 -12.70 -14.34 6.56
CA TRP A 37 -11.26 -14.42 6.41
C TRP A 37 -10.60 -13.13 6.90
N GLU A 38 -9.50 -13.28 7.60
CA GLU A 38 -8.69 -12.16 8.09
C GLU A 38 -7.34 -12.14 7.40
N MET A 39 -7.03 -11.02 6.77
CA MET A 39 -5.73 -10.79 6.18
C MET A 39 -4.66 -10.71 7.26
N GLN A 40 -3.54 -11.39 7.06
CA GLN A 40 -2.44 -11.38 8.01
C GLN A 40 -1.57 -10.13 7.84
N GLY A 41 -1.13 -9.53 8.95
CA GLY A 41 -0.26 -8.36 8.90
C GLY A 41 1.05 -8.63 8.13
N ILE A 42 1.56 -9.87 8.17
CA ILE A 42 2.76 -10.27 7.44
C ILE A 42 2.60 -10.22 5.90
N ASP A 43 1.37 -10.30 5.40
CA ASP A 43 1.09 -10.23 3.97
C ASP A 43 1.45 -8.83 3.41
N TYR A 44 1.28 -7.77 4.21
CA TYR A 44 1.76 -6.41 3.84
C TYR A 44 3.29 -6.35 3.72
N VAL A 45 4.00 -6.99 4.65
CA VAL A 45 5.47 -7.05 4.61
C VAL A 45 5.92 -7.75 3.35
N LYS A 46 5.32 -8.90 3.05
CA LYS A 46 5.65 -9.68 1.85
C LYS A 46 5.32 -8.92 0.55
N ALA A 47 4.20 -8.19 0.51
CA ALA A 47 3.86 -7.37 -0.65
C ALA A 47 4.91 -6.27 -0.91
N VAL A 48 5.42 -5.64 0.15
CA VAL A 48 6.51 -4.65 0.03
C VAL A 48 7.80 -5.32 -0.43
N GLN A 49 8.18 -6.48 0.13
CA GLN A 49 9.37 -7.22 -0.30
C GLN A 49 9.31 -7.58 -1.79
N LEU A 50 8.19 -8.17 -2.25
CA LEU A 50 8.03 -8.51 -3.67
C LEU A 50 8.15 -7.28 -4.59
N LEU A 51 7.64 -6.12 -4.16
CA LEU A 51 7.79 -4.90 -4.95
C LEU A 51 9.26 -4.44 -5.01
N GLN A 52 9.99 -4.50 -3.88
CA GLN A 52 11.41 -4.16 -3.84
C GLN A 52 12.25 -5.12 -4.70
N ASP A 53 11.97 -6.42 -4.62
CA ASP A 53 12.66 -7.45 -5.41
C ASP A 53 12.46 -7.20 -6.91
N GLU A 54 11.24 -6.85 -7.32
CA GLU A 54 10.89 -6.58 -8.71
C GLU A 54 11.44 -5.23 -9.21
N LEU A 55 11.51 -4.22 -8.32
CA LEU A 55 12.10 -2.92 -8.61
C LEU A 55 13.63 -2.99 -8.69
N GLY A 56 14.24 -3.96 -7.99
CA GLY A 56 15.69 -4.06 -7.81
C GLY A 56 16.27 -3.01 -6.86
N GLU A 57 15.41 -2.30 -6.12
CA GLU A 57 15.77 -1.18 -5.24
C GLU A 57 14.98 -1.25 -3.93
N LYS A 58 15.57 -0.71 -2.86
CA LYS A 58 14.87 -0.57 -1.59
C LYS A 58 13.97 0.66 -1.60
N LEU A 59 12.80 0.52 -0.98
CA LEU A 59 11.93 1.66 -0.71
C LEU A 59 12.43 2.42 0.52
N SER A 60 12.58 3.73 0.40
CA SER A 60 12.87 4.63 1.52
C SER A 60 11.61 4.91 2.34
N GLY A 61 10.43 4.90 1.68
CA GLY A 61 9.18 5.24 2.34
C GLY A 61 7.95 4.52 1.79
N LEU A 62 6.91 4.48 2.62
CA LEU A 62 5.58 4.02 2.27
C LEU A 62 4.57 5.11 2.57
N ILE A 63 3.72 5.43 1.60
CA ILE A 63 2.48 6.17 1.82
C ILE A 63 1.31 5.20 1.89
N ILE A 64 0.15 5.67 2.35
CA ILE A 64 -1.10 4.91 2.31
C ILE A 64 -1.99 5.40 1.18
N GLY A 65 -2.76 4.49 0.57
CA GLY A 65 -3.65 4.86 -0.53
C GLY A 65 -4.81 5.74 -0.10
N GLN A 66 -5.27 5.59 1.15
CA GLN A 66 -6.42 6.32 1.68
C GLN A 66 -6.44 6.28 3.22
N ASN A 67 -7.00 7.31 3.85
CA ASN A 67 -7.40 7.23 5.26
C ASN A 67 -8.70 6.42 5.41
N GLY A 68 -8.74 5.57 6.43
CA GLY A 68 -9.90 4.75 6.76
C GLY A 68 -9.66 3.97 8.05
N LYS A 69 -10.62 3.14 8.48
CA LYS A 69 -10.57 2.43 9.77
C LYS A 69 -9.27 1.65 9.99
N SER A 70 -8.78 0.93 8.99
CA SER A 70 -7.55 0.13 9.06
C SER A 70 -6.49 0.55 8.06
N SER A 71 -6.87 1.19 6.97
CA SER A 71 -5.97 1.53 5.86
C SER A 71 -4.85 2.49 6.26
N THR A 72 -5.11 3.38 7.22
CA THR A 72 -4.10 4.28 7.82
C THR A 72 -2.92 3.51 8.45
N LEU A 73 -3.11 2.23 8.78
CA LEU A 73 -2.10 1.40 9.43
C LEU A 73 -1.34 0.47 8.46
N ASN A 74 -1.67 0.44 7.18
CA ASN A 74 -1.12 -0.53 6.22
C ASN A 74 0.41 -0.49 6.09
N GLY A 75 1.04 0.67 6.21
CA GLY A 75 2.49 0.84 6.11
C GLY A 75 3.27 0.57 7.41
N TRP A 76 2.61 0.48 8.57
CA TRP A 76 3.31 0.49 9.86
C TRP A 76 4.05 -0.81 10.17
N LEU A 77 3.46 -1.97 9.86
CA LEU A 77 4.14 -3.24 10.09
C LEU A 77 5.30 -3.48 9.10
N PRO A 78 5.14 -3.22 7.79
CA PRO A 78 6.28 -3.20 6.88
C PRO A 78 7.40 -2.26 7.33
N SER A 79 7.07 -1.05 7.78
CA SER A 79 8.04 -0.10 8.32
C SER A 79 8.84 -0.69 9.48
N ALA A 80 8.15 -1.27 10.46
CA ALA A 80 8.77 -1.85 11.65
C ALA A 80 9.72 -3.03 11.33
N ILE A 81 9.42 -3.82 10.30
CA ILE A 81 10.18 -5.04 9.98
C ILE A 81 11.26 -4.76 8.92
N LEU A 82 10.97 -3.95 7.91
CA LEU A 82 11.87 -3.72 6.77
C LEU A 82 12.72 -2.46 6.92
N GLY A 83 12.42 -1.62 7.92
CA GLY A 83 13.11 -0.35 8.13
C GLY A 83 12.75 0.76 7.14
N THR A 84 11.73 0.56 6.29
CA THR A 84 11.15 1.63 5.47
C THR A 84 10.37 2.61 6.36
N LYS A 85 10.38 3.89 6.02
CA LYS A 85 9.63 4.90 6.80
C LYS A 85 8.17 4.95 6.40
N VAL A 86 7.28 5.27 7.33
CA VAL A 86 5.91 5.69 7.00
C VAL A 86 5.97 7.19 6.71
N VAL A 87 5.65 7.57 5.48
CA VAL A 87 5.65 8.98 5.06
C VAL A 87 4.28 9.58 5.35
N ASP A 88 4.25 10.74 6.01
CA ASP A 88 3.01 11.45 6.33
C ASP A 88 2.38 12.07 5.06
N ALA A 89 1.92 11.18 4.20
CA ALA A 89 1.23 11.49 2.97
C ALA A 89 0.23 10.38 2.63
N VAL A 90 -0.86 10.75 1.99
CA VAL A 90 -1.92 9.81 1.59
C VAL A 90 -2.32 10.07 0.14
N GLY A 91 -2.78 9.03 -0.55
CA GLY A 91 -3.32 9.18 -1.90
C GLY A 91 -4.67 9.87 -1.91
N ASP A 92 -5.49 9.60 -0.89
CA ASP A 92 -6.79 10.25 -0.67
C ASP A 92 -7.05 10.43 0.83
N ILE A 93 -7.59 11.58 1.22
CA ILE A 93 -7.84 11.93 2.63
C ILE A 93 -8.94 11.07 3.26
N ARG A 94 -9.83 10.52 2.46
CA ARG A 94 -10.92 9.64 2.92
C ARG A 94 -10.99 8.35 2.11
N ALA A 95 -11.68 7.36 2.67
CA ALA A 95 -11.87 6.06 2.01
C ALA A 95 -12.56 6.20 0.65
N HIS A 96 -12.11 5.42 -0.32
CA HIS A 96 -12.62 5.36 -1.68
C HIS A 96 -12.78 3.91 -2.16
N PRO A 97 -13.68 3.63 -3.13
CA PRO A 97 -14.02 2.27 -3.53
C PRO A 97 -13.06 1.64 -4.55
N THR A 98 -12.18 2.43 -5.20
CA THR A 98 -11.32 1.93 -6.28
C THR A 98 -9.84 2.21 -6.03
N GLY A 99 -8.95 1.33 -6.52
CA GLY A 99 -7.50 1.52 -6.43
C GLY A 99 -6.97 2.71 -7.23
N ASP A 100 -7.76 3.24 -8.16
CA ASP A 100 -7.36 4.35 -9.03
C ASP A 100 -7.45 5.70 -8.31
N MET A 101 -8.40 5.88 -7.40
CA MET A 101 -8.63 7.14 -6.69
C MET A 101 -7.44 7.53 -5.81
N GLY A 102 -6.85 6.59 -5.09
CA GLY A 102 -5.68 6.86 -4.24
C GLY A 102 -4.33 6.75 -4.96
N SER A 103 -4.30 6.76 -6.29
CA SER A 103 -3.08 6.53 -7.09
C SER A 103 -2.29 7.81 -7.40
N ILE A 104 -2.65 8.95 -6.81
CA ILE A 104 -1.99 10.26 -6.96
C ILE A 104 -1.67 10.63 -8.42
N GLY A 105 -2.66 10.47 -9.32
CA GLY A 105 -2.56 10.78 -10.74
C GLY A 105 -2.14 9.62 -11.64
N MET A 106 -1.62 8.52 -11.08
CA MET A 106 -1.14 7.39 -11.90
C MET A 106 -2.24 6.64 -12.66
N ALA A 107 -3.52 6.77 -12.25
CA ALA A 107 -4.63 6.15 -12.99
C ALA A 107 -4.75 6.67 -14.44
N GLY A 108 -4.46 7.95 -14.65
CA GLY A 108 -4.45 8.59 -15.97
C GLY A 108 -3.11 8.52 -16.72
N SER A 109 -2.06 8.00 -16.09
CA SER A 109 -0.74 7.90 -16.68
C SER A 109 -0.61 6.66 -17.56
N PRO A 110 0.03 6.76 -18.75
CA PRO A 110 0.41 5.61 -19.55
C PRO A 110 1.65 4.87 -19.01
N GLU A 111 2.29 5.39 -17.98
CA GLU A 111 3.51 4.83 -17.43
C GLU A 111 3.29 3.40 -16.89
N GLN A 112 4.30 2.57 -17.09
CA GLN A 112 4.32 1.21 -16.58
C GLN A 112 4.63 1.21 -15.09
N MET A 113 3.64 0.84 -14.28
CA MET A 113 3.78 0.70 -12.83
C MET A 113 3.93 -0.76 -12.44
N ILE A 114 4.55 -0.98 -11.27
CA ILE A 114 4.61 -2.29 -10.62
C ILE A 114 3.60 -2.27 -9.49
N GLN A 115 2.79 -3.33 -9.40
CA GLN A 115 1.89 -3.55 -8.27
C GLN A 115 2.01 -5.00 -7.81
N THR A 116 2.01 -5.21 -6.52
CA THR A 116 2.06 -6.54 -5.90
C THR A 116 0.81 -6.78 -5.07
N ALA A 117 0.41 -8.03 -4.95
CA ALA A 117 -0.65 -8.45 -4.07
C ALA A 117 -0.28 -9.76 -3.38
N VAL A 118 -0.50 -9.84 -2.07
CA VAL A 118 -0.16 -11.00 -1.25
C VAL A 118 -1.26 -11.26 -0.23
N GLY A 119 -1.63 -12.51 -0.08
CA GLY A 119 -2.56 -12.95 0.94
C GLY A 119 -3.52 -14.01 0.45
N GLY A 120 -4.52 -14.29 1.24
CA GLY A 120 -5.53 -15.29 0.92
C GLY A 120 -5.77 -16.27 2.04
N ASN A 121 -6.93 -16.88 2.04
CA ASN A 121 -7.33 -17.87 3.01
C ASN A 121 -6.52 -19.17 2.82
N ARG A 122 -5.47 -19.33 3.63
CA ARG A 122 -4.56 -20.48 3.55
C ARG A 122 -5.24 -21.79 3.90
N ALA A 123 -6.24 -21.76 4.78
CA ALA A 123 -6.99 -22.95 5.17
C ALA A 123 -7.85 -23.52 4.00
N GLU A 124 -8.20 -22.65 3.05
CA GLU A 124 -8.95 -23.02 1.84
C GLU A 124 -8.07 -23.10 0.58
N ASN A 125 -6.75 -23.10 0.72
CA ASN A 125 -5.78 -23.10 -0.38
C ASN A 125 -5.94 -21.90 -1.34
N ARG A 126 -6.32 -20.73 -0.83
CA ARG A 126 -6.54 -19.51 -1.62
C ARG A 126 -5.41 -18.48 -1.49
N TYR A 127 -4.26 -18.89 -0.97
CA TYR A 127 -3.12 -17.97 -0.86
C TYR A 127 -2.53 -17.65 -2.24
N ILE A 128 -2.30 -16.36 -2.49
CA ILE A 128 -1.79 -15.84 -3.75
C ILE A 128 -0.63 -14.87 -3.47
N GLU A 129 0.44 -14.99 -4.24
CA GLU A 129 1.46 -13.97 -4.43
C GLU A 129 1.44 -13.56 -5.90
N LEU A 130 1.29 -12.26 -6.16
CA LEU A 130 1.14 -11.72 -7.51
C LEU A 130 2.01 -10.48 -7.69
N VAL A 131 2.74 -10.42 -8.80
CA VAL A 131 3.40 -9.22 -9.31
C VAL A 131 2.84 -8.91 -10.68
N VAL A 132 2.41 -7.68 -10.88
CA VAL A 132 1.84 -7.23 -12.17
C VAL A 132 2.48 -5.93 -12.59
N LYS A 133 2.82 -5.83 -13.88
CA LYS A 133 3.35 -4.61 -14.51
C LYS A 133 2.40 -4.11 -15.59
N GLY A 134 2.22 -2.79 -15.64
CA GLY A 134 1.37 -2.15 -16.65
C GLY A 134 0.87 -0.78 -16.20
N ALA A 135 0.09 -0.12 -17.05
CA ALA A 135 -0.57 1.12 -16.65
C ALA A 135 -1.55 0.85 -15.49
N THR A 136 -1.57 1.72 -14.48
CA THR A 136 -2.32 1.54 -13.23
C THR A 136 -3.79 1.19 -13.47
N ALA A 137 -4.47 1.88 -14.38
CA ALA A 137 -5.87 1.60 -14.70
C ALA A 137 -6.11 0.22 -15.32
N LYS A 138 -5.07 -0.41 -15.91
CA LYS A 138 -5.18 -1.73 -16.53
C LYS A 138 -4.83 -2.87 -15.57
N ILE A 139 -3.91 -2.64 -14.63
CA ILE A 139 -3.49 -3.66 -13.69
C ILE A 139 -4.33 -3.67 -12.40
N SER A 140 -4.95 -2.56 -12.03
CA SER A 140 -5.82 -2.45 -10.85
C SER A 140 -6.99 -3.47 -10.84
N PRO A 141 -7.70 -3.70 -11.97
CA PRO A 141 -8.70 -4.78 -12.05
C PRO A 141 -8.13 -6.19 -11.86
N VAL A 142 -6.88 -6.45 -12.28
CA VAL A 142 -6.22 -7.75 -12.11
C VAL A 142 -6.01 -8.05 -10.61
N LEU A 143 -5.57 -7.04 -9.84
CA LEU A 143 -5.41 -7.19 -8.39
C LEU A 143 -6.76 -7.40 -7.69
N ARG A 144 -7.84 -6.81 -8.20
CA ARG A 144 -9.19 -7.02 -7.67
C ARG A 144 -9.66 -8.46 -7.93
N ALA A 145 -9.39 -9.01 -9.11
CA ALA A 145 -9.68 -10.41 -9.41
C ALA A 145 -8.86 -11.36 -8.51
N ALA A 146 -7.58 -11.04 -8.24
CA ALA A 146 -6.77 -11.78 -7.28
C ALA A 146 -7.38 -11.72 -5.86
N ALA A 147 -7.90 -10.57 -5.44
CA ALA A 147 -8.60 -10.45 -4.16
C ALA A 147 -9.83 -11.37 -4.07
N ASP A 148 -10.63 -11.45 -5.12
CA ASP A 148 -11.78 -12.36 -5.17
C ASP A 148 -11.34 -13.83 -5.03
N GLN A 149 -10.31 -14.24 -5.75
CA GLN A 149 -9.78 -15.60 -5.68
C GLN A 149 -9.15 -15.91 -4.32
N SER A 150 -8.56 -14.92 -3.66
CA SER A 150 -7.94 -15.08 -2.34
C SER A 150 -8.92 -15.21 -1.17
N GLY A 151 -10.19 -14.94 -1.40
CA GLY A 151 -11.23 -14.96 -0.36
C GLY A 151 -11.85 -13.59 -0.08
N GLY A 152 -11.53 -12.58 -0.90
CA GLY A 152 -12.19 -11.28 -0.92
C GLY A 152 -11.34 -10.10 -0.42
N PHE A 153 -10.16 -10.34 0.18
CA PHE A 153 -9.32 -9.26 0.70
C PHE A 153 -7.83 -9.64 0.68
N ILE A 154 -6.96 -8.79 0.11
CA ILE A 154 -5.52 -9.07 -0.09
C ILE A 154 -4.68 -7.82 0.18
N ALA A 155 -3.49 -8.01 0.77
CA ALA A 155 -2.52 -6.93 0.94
C ALA A 155 -1.89 -6.56 -0.40
N SER A 156 -1.47 -5.30 -0.56
CA SER A 156 -0.86 -4.81 -1.80
C SER A 156 0.18 -3.74 -1.51
N CYS A 157 1.25 -3.73 -2.31
CA CYS A 157 2.16 -2.61 -2.43
C CYS A 157 2.18 -2.15 -3.89
N ARG A 158 2.04 -0.84 -4.12
CA ARG A 158 1.73 -0.34 -5.47
C ARG A 158 2.49 0.92 -5.84
N ASN A 159 2.74 1.05 -7.14
CA ASN A 159 3.17 2.28 -7.80
C ASN A 159 4.42 2.88 -7.13
N PRO A 160 5.60 2.27 -7.31
CA PRO A 160 6.85 2.88 -6.85
C PRO A 160 7.07 4.19 -7.60
N LEU A 161 7.21 5.28 -6.86
CA LEU A 161 7.34 6.65 -7.36
C LEU A 161 8.49 7.37 -6.64
N ARG A 162 9.06 8.38 -7.27
CA ARG A 162 10.07 9.22 -6.62
C ARG A 162 9.44 10.14 -5.58
N ALA A 163 10.16 10.43 -4.50
CA ALA A 163 9.69 11.33 -3.44
C ALA A 163 9.31 12.71 -3.97
N SER A 164 10.04 13.22 -4.97
CA SER A 164 9.72 14.47 -5.65
C SER A 164 8.35 14.46 -6.32
N TYR A 165 7.91 13.31 -6.88
CA TYR A 165 6.57 13.17 -7.44
C TYR A 165 5.51 13.10 -6.34
N VAL A 166 5.73 12.29 -5.31
CA VAL A 166 4.81 12.14 -4.17
C VAL A 166 4.59 13.48 -3.47
N ARG A 167 5.65 14.28 -3.26
CA ARG A 167 5.59 15.61 -2.65
C ARG A 167 4.64 16.56 -3.39
N LYS A 168 4.56 16.43 -4.72
CA LYS A 168 3.73 17.31 -5.56
C LYS A 168 2.28 16.84 -5.72
N ASN A 169 2.03 15.54 -5.56
CA ASN A 169 0.77 14.93 -6.00
C ASN A 169 -0.02 14.25 -4.88
N ALA A 170 0.60 13.94 -3.74
CA ALA A 170 -0.09 13.32 -2.60
C ALA A 170 -0.67 14.38 -1.65
N ALA A 171 -1.66 14.01 -0.86
CA ALA A 171 -2.15 14.82 0.24
C ALA A 171 -1.20 14.68 1.44
N LEU A 172 -0.36 15.70 1.65
CA LEU A 172 0.63 15.74 2.72
C LEU A 172 -0.03 15.98 4.08
N GLY A 173 0.54 15.41 5.16
CA GLY A 173 0.00 15.55 6.52
C GLY A 173 -1.27 14.75 6.77
N GLY A 174 -1.67 13.88 5.84
CA GLY A 174 -2.95 13.17 5.92
C GLY A 174 -3.02 12.15 7.07
N ILE A 175 -1.90 11.52 7.43
CA ILE A 175 -1.84 10.57 8.57
C ILE A 175 -1.91 11.36 9.87
N SER A 176 -1.10 12.40 10.03
CA SER A 176 -1.11 13.28 11.21
C SER A 176 -2.48 13.94 11.42
N MET A 177 -3.15 14.34 10.34
CA MET A 177 -4.51 14.84 10.42
C MET A 177 -5.48 13.79 10.97
N ALA A 178 -5.40 12.54 10.49
CA ALA A 178 -6.25 11.46 10.99
C ALA A 178 -5.99 11.13 12.47
N LEU A 179 -4.74 11.17 12.91
CA LEU A 179 -4.36 10.99 14.31
C LEU A 179 -4.98 12.08 15.21
N LYS A 180 -4.83 13.35 14.81
CA LYS A 180 -5.41 14.50 15.55
C LYS A 180 -6.94 14.46 15.63
N LEU A 181 -7.61 13.89 14.64
CA LEU A 181 -9.07 13.73 14.68
C LEU A 181 -9.51 12.60 15.63
N GLY A 182 -8.61 11.68 15.97
CA GLY A 182 -8.86 10.57 16.89
C GLY A 182 -8.57 10.87 18.36
N GLU A 183 -7.89 11.97 18.65
CA GLU A 183 -7.63 12.51 20.00
C GLU A 183 -8.84 13.27 20.55
#